data_7048f40917c671e21f78539453b2afa7
#
_entry.id   7048f40917c671e21f78539453b2afa7
#
_cell.length_a   1.000
_cell.length_b   1.000
_cell.length_c   1.000
_cell.angle_alpha   90.00
_cell.angle_beta   90.00
_cell.angle_gamma   90.00
#
_symmetry.space_group_name_H-M   'P 1'
#
loop_
_entity.id
_entity.type
_entity.pdbx_description
1 polymer ?
#
loop_
_entity_poly.entity_id
_entity_poly.type
_entity_poly.pdbx_seq_one_letter_code
_entity_poly.pdbx_strand_id
1 'polypeptide(L)'
;DNTAAVIRPFLQDNIHYICNQRNIGGAGGFHLGAKIAFQAGHEWVWLMDDDIVCASDCLEKLLNYPHEKVLMPAREDREGHLSEFSALHYDLTNPFRIRPKRLRVIDKYKSRDKLPELLNIENFSFEGVLIHHSVIDKVGLPFAEYFISGDDVDYAIRILRHNFKISLVREAKIVRLLPFQQQLALRTWKGRFMYRNMFVIHFLYGKNWAVRLKPYILMTGAFLLGKLRKNNALSFGLLKEARVLSRLIKKRHAQELCP
;
A
#
# COMPACT_ATOMS: atom_id res chain seq x y z
N ASP A 1 13.82 -20.06 -6.14
CA ASP A 1 14.52 -19.57 -4.94
C ASP A 1 14.52 -20.65 -3.85
N ASN A 2 15.18 -20.45 -2.74
CA ASN A 2 15.33 -21.44 -1.66
C ASN A 2 14.35 -21.23 -0.49
N THR A 3 13.30 -20.43 -0.67
CA THR A 3 12.35 -20.03 0.38
C THR A 3 11.71 -21.23 1.06
N ALA A 4 11.26 -22.22 0.30
CA ALA A 4 10.63 -23.44 0.86
C ALA A 4 11.56 -24.21 1.81
N ALA A 5 12.85 -24.32 1.47
CA ALA A 5 13.82 -25.00 2.33
C ALA A 5 14.11 -24.20 3.60
N VAL A 6 14.18 -22.89 3.51
CA VAL A 6 14.41 -21.99 4.66
C VAL A 6 13.22 -22.03 5.64
N ILE A 7 11.99 -22.03 5.13
CA ILE A 7 10.77 -22.01 5.96
C ILE A 7 10.46 -23.37 6.59
N ARG A 8 10.81 -24.48 5.91
CA ARG A 8 10.48 -25.85 6.36
C ARG A 8 10.75 -26.14 7.85
N PRO A 9 11.87 -25.71 8.46
CA PRO A 9 12.14 -25.96 9.88
C PRO A 9 11.18 -25.23 10.84
N PHE A 10 10.49 -24.19 10.35
CA PHE A 10 9.59 -23.35 11.15
C PHE A 10 8.11 -23.71 10.96
N LEU A 11 7.79 -24.65 10.06
CA LEU A 11 6.41 -25.06 9.81
C LEU A 11 5.88 -25.82 11.05
N GLN A 12 4.81 -25.28 11.62
CA GLN A 12 4.06 -25.80 12.76
C GLN A 12 2.58 -25.67 12.47
N ASP A 13 1.73 -26.17 13.36
CA ASP A 13 0.27 -26.15 13.17
C ASP A 13 -0.32 -24.74 12.96
N ASN A 14 0.36 -23.71 13.44
CA ASN A 14 -0.03 -22.29 13.28
C ASN A 14 0.75 -21.55 12.17
N ILE A 15 1.64 -22.22 11.43
CA ILE A 15 2.42 -21.63 10.34
C ILE A 15 2.10 -22.35 9.04
N HIS A 16 1.45 -21.65 8.12
CA HIS A 16 1.06 -22.18 6.82
C HIS A 16 1.89 -21.54 5.70
N TYR A 17 2.68 -22.36 5.01
CA TYR A 17 3.42 -21.94 3.84
C TYR A 17 2.61 -22.19 2.56
N ILE A 18 2.32 -21.12 1.82
CA ILE A 18 1.55 -21.19 0.57
C ILE A 18 2.47 -20.81 -0.60
N CYS A 19 2.83 -21.81 -1.40
CA CYS A 19 3.63 -21.62 -2.61
C CYS A 19 2.71 -21.47 -3.83
N ASN A 20 2.76 -20.30 -4.47
CA ASN A 20 2.01 -20.06 -5.70
C ASN A 20 2.75 -20.62 -6.91
N GLN A 21 2.05 -21.33 -7.80
CA GLN A 21 2.62 -21.88 -9.05
C GLN A 21 3.05 -20.80 -10.05
N ARG A 22 2.51 -19.60 -9.92
CA ARG A 22 2.82 -18.44 -10.76
C ARG A 22 3.18 -17.24 -9.88
N ASN A 23 4.04 -16.37 -10.39
CA ASN A 23 4.30 -15.08 -9.75
C ASN A 23 3.04 -14.21 -9.87
N ILE A 24 2.37 -13.98 -8.74
CA ILE A 24 1.17 -13.13 -8.61
C ILE A 24 1.51 -11.72 -8.11
N GLY A 25 2.78 -11.42 -7.90
CA GLY A 25 3.27 -10.16 -7.34
C GLY A 25 2.93 -9.97 -5.86
N GLY A 26 3.46 -8.92 -5.25
CA GLY A 26 3.17 -8.58 -3.85
C GLY A 26 1.68 -8.34 -3.61
N ALA A 27 1.01 -7.60 -4.52
CA ALA A 27 -0.42 -7.34 -4.41
C ALA A 27 -1.27 -8.63 -4.40
N GLY A 28 -0.89 -9.62 -5.22
CA GLY A 28 -1.52 -10.94 -5.21
C GLY A 28 -1.27 -11.71 -3.92
N GLY A 29 -0.05 -11.61 -3.37
CA GLY A 29 0.31 -12.20 -2.08
C GLY A 29 -0.52 -11.64 -0.93
N PHE A 30 -0.59 -10.31 -0.81
CA PHE A 30 -1.41 -9.63 0.21
C PHE A 30 -2.90 -9.93 0.07
N HIS A 31 -3.41 -9.94 -1.17
CA HIS A 31 -4.79 -10.35 -1.43
C HIS A 31 -5.07 -11.76 -0.92
N LEU A 32 -4.22 -12.73 -1.29
CA LEU A 32 -4.40 -14.13 -0.93
C LEU A 32 -4.27 -14.35 0.57
N GLY A 33 -3.25 -13.77 1.21
CA GLY A 33 -3.05 -13.87 2.66
C GLY A 33 -4.22 -13.26 3.44
N ALA A 34 -4.66 -12.06 3.08
CA ALA A 34 -5.81 -11.41 3.69
C ALA A 34 -7.11 -12.22 3.50
N LYS A 35 -7.32 -12.80 2.30
CA LYS A 35 -8.47 -13.66 2.01
C LYS A 35 -8.51 -14.89 2.89
N ILE A 36 -7.38 -15.59 3.01
CA ILE A 36 -7.29 -16.82 3.82
C ILE A 36 -7.54 -16.50 5.29
N ALA A 37 -6.90 -15.46 5.83
CA ALA A 37 -7.10 -15.05 7.21
C ALA A 37 -8.56 -14.63 7.49
N PHE A 38 -9.16 -13.87 6.59
CA PHE A 38 -10.58 -13.46 6.70
C PHE A 38 -11.53 -14.66 6.65
N GLN A 39 -11.31 -15.60 5.71
CA GLN A 39 -12.14 -16.80 5.58
C GLN A 39 -11.98 -17.76 6.76
N ALA A 40 -10.82 -17.76 7.42
CA ALA A 40 -10.58 -18.53 8.66
C ALA A 40 -11.26 -17.89 9.89
N GLY A 41 -11.91 -16.72 9.75
CA GLY A 41 -12.65 -16.07 10.83
C GLY A 41 -11.77 -15.34 11.84
N HIS A 42 -10.53 -15.03 11.50
CA HIS A 42 -9.67 -14.23 12.38
C HIS A 42 -10.23 -12.83 12.57
N GLU A 43 -10.24 -12.35 13.82
CA GLU A 43 -10.74 -11.02 14.16
C GLU A 43 -9.84 -9.91 13.60
N TRP A 44 -8.52 -10.15 13.57
CA TRP A 44 -7.53 -9.23 13.08
C TRP A 44 -6.65 -9.89 12.02
N VAL A 45 -6.30 -9.13 11.00
CA VAL A 45 -5.36 -9.52 9.94
C VAL A 45 -4.19 -8.56 9.96
N TRP A 46 -2.97 -9.08 10.21
CA TRP A 46 -1.75 -8.30 10.25
C TRP A 46 -0.91 -8.58 9.00
N LEU A 47 -0.79 -7.59 8.12
CA LEU A 47 -0.11 -7.70 6.83
C LEU A 47 1.27 -7.03 6.91
N MET A 48 2.31 -7.76 6.48
CA MET A 48 3.67 -7.23 6.47
C MET A 48 4.52 -7.82 5.34
N ASP A 49 5.52 -7.05 4.91
CA ASP A 49 6.57 -7.50 3.99
C ASP A 49 7.62 -8.36 4.73
N ASP A 50 8.45 -9.08 3.98
CA ASP A 50 9.50 -9.98 4.48
C ASP A 50 10.78 -9.27 4.93
N ASP A 51 10.89 -7.96 4.68
CA ASP A 51 12.01 -7.11 5.10
C ASP A 51 11.70 -6.24 6.34
N ILE A 52 10.71 -6.66 7.14
CA ILE A 52 10.27 -5.98 8.36
C ILE A 52 10.53 -6.85 9.59
N VAL A 53 11.02 -6.23 10.66
CA VAL A 53 11.12 -6.84 12.00
C VAL A 53 10.26 -6.06 12.97
N CYS A 54 9.36 -6.76 13.64
CA CYS A 54 8.50 -6.18 14.68
C CYS A 54 9.22 -6.24 16.05
N ALA A 55 9.04 -5.21 16.87
CA ALA A 55 9.35 -5.31 18.29
C ALA A 55 8.47 -6.39 18.95
N SER A 56 8.98 -7.10 19.94
CA SER A 56 8.28 -8.23 20.60
C SER A 56 6.91 -7.86 21.19
N ASP A 57 6.73 -6.60 21.58
CA ASP A 57 5.51 -6.03 22.15
C ASP A 57 4.67 -5.23 21.13
N CYS A 58 5.05 -5.27 19.84
CA CYS A 58 4.42 -4.46 18.80
C CYS A 58 2.93 -4.75 18.66
N LEU A 59 2.55 -6.04 18.59
CA LEU A 59 1.15 -6.44 18.45
C LEU A 59 0.32 -6.06 19.68
N GLU A 60 0.84 -6.29 20.87
CA GLU A 60 0.19 -5.88 22.12
C GLU A 60 -0.10 -4.38 22.13
N LYS A 61 0.89 -3.56 21.77
CA LYS A 61 0.73 -2.10 21.70
C LYS A 61 -0.28 -1.65 20.66
N LEU A 62 -0.40 -2.34 19.53
CA LEU A 62 -1.44 -2.08 18.55
C LEU A 62 -2.83 -2.40 19.13
N LEU A 63 -2.99 -3.54 19.78
CA LEU A 63 -4.25 -4.02 20.33
C LEU A 63 -4.74 -3.21 21.56
N ASN A 64 -3.90 -2.35 22.14
CA ASN A 64 -4.31 -1.41 23.19
C ASN A 64 -5.30 -0.33 22.72
N TYR A 65 -5.60 -0.28 21.42
CA TYR A 65 -6.55 0.65 20.81
C TYR A 65 -7.77 -0.08 20.18
N PRO A 66 -8.63 -0.74 20.96
CA PRO A 66 -9.70 -1.62 20.47
C PRO A 66 -10.79 -0.88 19.65
N HIS A 67 -10.89 0.43 19.83
CA HIS A 67 -11.85 1.27 19.08
C HIS A 67 -11.37 1.63 17.68
N GLU A 68 -10.06 1.58 17.43
CA GLU A 68 -9.48 1.76 16.11
C GLU A 68 -9.53 0.44 15.33
N LYS A 69 -9.86 0.50 14.05
CA LYS A 69 -10.06 -0.70 13.23
C LYS A 69 -8.98 -0.91 12.17
N VAL A 70 -8.11 0.08 11.96
CA VAL A 70 -6.93 0.01 11.09
C VAL A 70 -5.77 0.69 11.80
N LEU A 71 -4.78 -0.08 12.17
CA LEU A 71 -3.66 0.33 12.99
C LEU A 71 -2.34 0.13 12.24
N MET A 72 -1.45 1.09 12.35
CA MET A 72 -0.11 1.03 11.79
C MET A 72 0.92 1.21 12.90
N PRO A 73 1.95 0.37 12.99
CA PRO A 73 3.09 0.64 13.85
C PRO A 73 3.97 1.75 13.27
N ALA A 74 4.64 2.49 14.12
CA ALA A 74 5.65 3.45 13.70
C ALA A 74 6.90 2.73 13.20
N ARG A 75 7.40 3.13 12.03
CA ARG A 75 8.51 2.48 11.35
C ARG A 75 9.80 3.26 11.51
N GLU A 76 10.84 2.55 11.88
CA GLU A 76 12.23 3.03 11.92
C GLU A 76 13.10 2.29 10.90
N ASP A 77 14.25 2.85 10.55
CA ASP A 77 15.32 2.15 9.86
C ASP A 77 16.22 1.38 10.87
N ARG A 78 17.26 0.71 10.36
CA ARG A 78 18.20 -0.05 11.21
C ARG A 78 19.00 0.82 12.18
N GLU A 79 19.18 2.08 11.85
CA GLU A 79 19.89 3.09 12.63
C GLU A 79 19.00 3.73 13.69
N GLY A 80 17.70 3.39 13.73
CA GLY A 80 16.72 3.92 14.67
C GLY A 80 16.13 5.27 14.25
N HIS A 81 16.34 5.71 13.02
CA HIS A 81 15.71 6.93 12.51
C HIS A 81 14.28 6.64 12.04
N LEU A 82 13.40 7.61 12.28
CA LEU A 82 12.02 7.51 11.77
C LEU A 82 12.04 7.35 10.24
N SER A 83 11.46 6.27 9.76
CA SER A 83 11.38 5.91 8.34
C SER A 83 9.92 5.77 7.87
N GLU A 84 9.04 6.65 8.38
CA GLU A 84 7.61 6.60 8.11
C GLU A 84 7.22 7.54 6.97
N PHE A 85 6.93 6.95 5.80
CA PHE A 85 6.59 7.66 4.57
C PHE A 85 5.09 7.77 4.28
N SER A 86 4.24 7.36 5.22
CA SER A 86 2.79 7.51 5.10
C SER A 86 2.40 8.99 5.02
N ALA A 87 1.37 9.28 4.24
CA ALA A 87 0.89 10.64 4.05
C ALA A 87 0.00 11.07 5.21
N LEU A 88 0.26 12.25 5.76
CA LEU A 88 -0.69 12.98 6.60
C LEU A 88 -1.79 13.63 5.75
N HIS A 89 -1.49 13.86 4.48
CA HIS A 89 -2.47 14.37 3.53
C HIS A 89 -2.19 13.81 2.13
N TYR A 90 -3.21 13.14 1.56
CA TYR A 90 -3.16 12.53 0.23
C TYR A 90 -4.13 13.24 -0.71
N ASP A 91 -3.59 14.15 -1.55
CA ASP A 91 -4.38 15.09 -2.35
C ASP A 91 -4.71 14.54 -3.75
N LEU A 92 -5.95 14.23 -3.98
CA LEU A 92 -6.52 13.87 -5.29
C LEU A 92 -7.49 14.94 -5.81
N THR A 93 -7.38 16.18 -5.32
CA THR A 93 -8.22 17.33 -5.73
C THR A 93 -7.49 18.30 -6.65
N ASN A 94 -6.19 18.50 -6.45
CA ASN A 94 -5.39 19.50 -7.15
C ASN A 94 -4.77 18.92 -8.45
N PRO A 95 -5.18 19.39 -9.65
CA PRO A 95 -4.65 18.89 -10.93
C PRO A 95 -3.19 19.30 -11.17
N PHE A 96 -2.69 20.38 -10.58
CA PHE A 96 -1.33 20.88 -10.78
C PHE A 96 -0.29 20.15 -9.94
N ARG A 97 -0.71 19.37 -8.99
CA ARG A 97 0.18 18.65 -8.08
C ARG A 97 0.60 17.28 -8.65
N ILE A 98 1.86 17.13 -9.01
CA ILE A 98 2.37 15.88 -9.63
C ILE A 98 2.24 14.69 -8.67
N ARG A 99 2.60 14.87 -7.40
CA ARG A 99 2.57 13.81 -6.38
C ARG A 99 1.40 14.02 -5.44
N PRO A 100 0.50 13.03 -5.29
CA PRO A 100 -0.64 13.13 -4.37
C PRO A 100 -0.23 13.25 -2.91
N LYS A 101 0.84 12.58 -2.46
CA LYS A 101 1.38 12.72 -1.10
C LYS A 101 1.86 14.14 -0.87
N ARG A 102 1.09 14.91 -0.09
CA ARG A 102 1.37 16.32 0.14
C ARG A 102 2.32 16.54 1.30
N LEU A 103 2.10 15.82 2.40
CA LEU A 103 2.87 15.89 3.62
C LEU A 103 2.99 14.47 4.17
N ARG A 104 4.21 14.01 4.39
CA ARG A 104 4.48 12.70 4.99
C ARG A 104 4.73 12.84 6.47
N VAL A 105 4.58 11.76 7.21
CA VAL A 105 4.87 11.71 8.66
C VAL A 105 6.31 12.17 8.90
N ILE A 106 7.29 11.63 8.17
CA ILE A 106 8.73 11.98 8.30
C ILE A 106 9.02 13.45 7.94
N ASP A 107 8.22 14.10 7.12
CA ASP A 107 8.41 15.52 6.77
C ASP A 107 8.05 16.42 7.97
N LYS A 108 7.06 16.02 8.77
CA LYS A 108 6.58 16.77 9.92
C LYS A 108 7.29 16.38 11.21
N TYR A 109 7.50 15.08 11.42
CA TYR A 109 8.10 14.53 12.63
C TYR A 109 9.47 13.94 12.30
N LYS A 110 10.50 14.31 13.05
CA LYS A 110 11.88 13.93 12.75
C LYS A 110 12.32 12.66 13.47
N SER A 111 11.56 12.25 14.49
CA SER A 111 11.83 11.04 15.28
C SER A 111 10.51 10.49 15.81
N ARG A 112 10.50 9.21 16.20
CA ARG A 112 9.32 8.52 16.69
C ARG A 112 8.79 9.11 17.98
N ASP A 113 9.65 9.52 18.89
CA ASP A 113 9.31 10.16 20.17
C ASP A 113 8.54 11.50 20.01
N LYS A 114 8.67 12.15 18.85
CA LYS A 114 7.92 13.37 18.51
C LYS A 114 6.54 13.11 17.93
N LEU A 115 6.21 11.86 17.62
CA LEU A 115 4.87 11.51 17.17
C LEU A 115 3.87 11.66 18.32
N PRO A 116 2.62 12.10 18.07
CA PRO A 116 1.54 11.91 19.02
C PRO A 116 1.30 10.42 19.25
N GLU A 117 0.67 10.06 20.35
CA GLU A 117 0.36 8.68 20.72
C GLU A 117 -0.39 7.95 19.58
N LEU A 118 -1.43 8.60 19.05
CA LEU A 118 -2.15 8.21 17.85
C LEU A 118 -2.09 9.33 16.82
N LEU A 119 -1.75 8.98 15.58
CA LEU A 119 -1.67 9.90 14.47
C LEU A 119 -2.49 9.40 13.29
N ASN A 120 -3.51 10.15 12.90
CA ASN A 120 -4.28 9.83 11.69
C ASN A 120 -3.41 10.03 10.44
N ILE A 121 -3.42 9.04 9.56
CA ILE A 121 -2.72 9.05 8.27
C ILE A 121 -3.71 8.75 7.14
N GLU A 122 -3.40 9.21 5.93
CA GLU A 122 -4.29 9.04 4.76
C GLU A 122 -3.81 7.96 3.77
N ASN A 123 -2.70 7.32 4.05
CA ASN A 123 -2.28 6.08 3.38
C ASN A 123 -1.28 5.31 4.23
N PHE A 124 -1.08 4.05 3.92
CA PHE A 124 -0.09 3.16 4.52
C PHE A 124 0.65 2.35 3.45
N SER A 125 1.59 1.53 3.86
CA SER A 125 2.15 0.39 3.12
C SER A 125 1.83 -0.90 3.86
N PHE A 126 1.80 -2.04 3.14
CA PHE A 126 1.60 -3.35 3.77
C PHE A 126 2.83 -3.81 4.57
N GLU A 127 3.42 -2.89 5.29
CA GLU A 127 4.55 -3.09 6.18
C GLU A 127 4.08 -2.99 7.64
N GLY A 128 3.26 -3.95 8.08
CA GLY A 128 2.80 -4.05 9.46
C GLY A 128 1.41 -3.46 9.73
N VAL A 129 0.57 -3.23 8.73
CA VAL A 129 -0.81 -2.80 8.96
C VAL A 129 -1.64 -3.90 9.60
N LEU A 130 -2.29 -3.59 10.72
CA LEU A 130 -3.23 -4.44 11.43
C LEU A 130 -4.66 -3.99 11.13
N ILE A 131 -5.48 -4.89 10.58
CA ILE A 131 -6.80 -4.59 10.04
C ILE A 131 -7.83 -5.50 10.70
N HIS A 132 -8.85 -4.92 11.30
CA HIS A 132 -9.96 -5.65 11.90
C HIS A 132 -10.87 -6.23 10.80
N HIS A 133 -11.41 -7.44 11.02
CA HIS A 133 -12.25 -8.15 10.04
C HIS A 133 -13.43 -7.30 9.52
N SER A 134 -14.04 -6.47 10.37
CA SER A 134 -15.15 -5.61 9.96
C SER A 134 -14.79 -4.59 8.88
N VAL A 135 -13.51 -4.25 8.74
CA VAL A 135 -13.02 -3.39 7.64
C VAL A 135 -13.02 -4.19 6.34
N ILE A 136 -12.48 -5.43 6.39
CA ILE A 136 -12.45 -6.31 5.22
C ILE A 136 -13.88 -6.63 4.76
N ASP A 137 -14.78 -6.89 5.70
CA ASP A 137 -16.20 -7.14 5.42
C ASP A 137 -16.86 -5.99 4.66
N LYS A 138 -16.62 -4.73 5.07
CA LYS A 138 -17.22 -3.55 4.44
C LYS A 138 -16.50 -3.03 3.20
N VAL A 139 -15.18 -3.15 3.17
CA VAL A 139 -14.31 -2.53 2.15
C VAL A 139 -13.94 -3.54 1.05
N GLY A 140 -14.04 -4.84 1.35
CA GLY A 140 -13.51 -5.93 0.55
C GLY A 140 -12.00 -6.12 0.77
N LEU A 141 -11.41 -7.04 -0.01
CA LEU A 141 -9.99 -7.37 0.03
C LEU A 141 -9.13 -6.36 -0.75
N PRO A 142 -7.81 -6.26 -0.49
CA PRO A 142 -6.88 -5.58 -1.39
C PRO A 142 -6.96 -6.13 -2.82
N PHE A 143 -6.76 -5.31 -3.85
CA PHE A 143 -6.87 -5.77 -5.24
C PHE A 143 -5.54 -6.37 -5.75
N ALA A 144 -5.57 -7.66 -6.13
CA ALA A 144 -4.43 -8.40 -6.68
C ALA A 144 -3.96 -7.86 -8.05
N GLU A 145 -4.84 -7.19 -8.80
CA GLU A 145 -4.62 -6.70 -10.16
C GLU A 145 -3.55 -5.62 -10.26
N TYR A 146 -3.19 -5.01 -9.16
CA TYR A 146 -2.06 -4.08 -9.09
C TYR A 146 -0.71 -4.76 -9.35
N PHE A 147 -0.59 -6.05 -9.07
CA PHE A 147 0.60 -6.87 -9.16
C PHE A 147 1.70 -6.45 -8.19
N ILE A 148 2.15 -5.20 -8.23
CA ILE A 148 3.13 -4.62 -7.30
C ILE A 148 2.96 -3.11 -7.21
N SER A 149 2.96 -2.57 -5.98
CA SER A 149 2.90 -1.12 -5.69
C SER A 149 1.55 -0.46 -6.05
N GLY A 150 1.01 0.31 -5.13
CA GLY A 150 -0.24 1.06 -5.30
C GLY A 150 -1.50 0.33 -4.84
N ASP A 151 -1.42 -0.96 -4.57
CA ASP A 151 -2.45 -1.79 -3.92
C ASP A 151 -2.72 -1.31 -2.49
N ASP A 152 -1.68 -0.99 -1.75
CA ASP A 152 -1.70 -0.37 -0.43
C ASP A 152 -2.39 1.00 -0.44
N VAL A 153 -2.03 1.85 -1.39
CA VAL A 153 -2.64 3.18 -1.57
C VAL A 153 -4.12 3.06 -1.95
N ASP A 154 -4.45 2.16 -2.88
CA ASP A 154 -5.83 1.88 -3.26
C ASP A 154 -6.66 1.45 -2.05
N TYR A 155 -6.12 0.50 -1.28
CA TYR A 155 -6.82 -0.05 -0.13
C TYR A 155 -7.03 1.01 0.96
N ALA A 156 -6.01 1.82 1.24
CA ALA A 156 -6.13 2.94 2.18
C ALA A 156 -7.21 3.94 1.75
N ILE A 157 -7.26 4.30 0.45
CA ILE A 157 -8.30 5.20 -0.07
C ILE A 157 -9.70 4.59 0.10
N ARG A 158 -9.87 3.29 -0.15
CA ARG A 158 -11.16 2.61 0.04
C ARG A 158 -11.57 2.57 1.50
N ILE A 159 -10.64 2.27 2.41
CA ILE A 159 -10.84 2.29 3.87
C ILE A 159 -11.36 3.67 4.32
N LEU A 160 -10.67 4.74 3.93
CA LEU A 160 -11.07 6.11 4.27
C LEU A 160 -12.42 6.51 3.67
N ARG A 161 -12.77 6.01 2.47
CA ARG A 161 -14.07 6.26 1.83
C ARG A 161 -15.23 5.55 2.52
N HIS A 162 -14.96 4.48 3.26
CA HIS A 162 -15.95 3.80 4.11
C HIS A 162 -15.97 4.36 5.54
N ASN A 163 -15.40 5.57 5.74
CA ASN A 163 -15.37 6.30 7.01
C ASN A 163 -14.60 5.60 8.13
N PHE A 164 -13.71 4.66 7.81
CA PHE A 164 -12.73 4.17 8.75
C PHE A 164 -11.55 5.13 8.84
N LYS A 165 -10.94 5.22 10.02
CA LYS A 165 -9.68 5.92 10.23
C LYS A 165 -8.51 4.96 10.06
N ILE A 166 -7.34 5.49 9.74
CA ILE A 166 -6.07 4.76 9.75
C ILE A 166 -5.19 5.45 10.78
N SER A 167 -4.85 4.74 11.85
CA SER A 167 -4.17 5.30 13.01
C SER A 167 -2.76 4.73 13.15
N LEU A 168 -1.76 5.59 13.02
CA LEU A 168 -0.37 5.28 13.32
C LEU A 168 -0.17 5.33 14.85
N VAL A 169 0.32 4.24 15.43
CA VAL A 169 0.56 4.07 16.87
C VAL A 169 2.04 4.30 17.16
N ARG A 170 2.37 5.36 17.91
CA ARG A 170 3.76 5.72 18.24
C ARG A 170 4.51 4.61 18.96
N GLU A 171 3.86 3.98 19.94
CA GLU A 171 4.52 2.99 20.82
C GLU A 171 4.74 1.63 20.13
N ALA A 172 3.91 1.27 19.16
CA ALA A 172 4.11 0.08 18.36
C ALA A 172 5.25 0.32 17.34
N LYS A 173 6.27 -0.53 17.38
CA LYS A 173 7.51 -0.32 16.61
C LYS A 173 7.76 -1.46 15.62
N ILE A 174 8.13 -1.10 14.40
CA ILE A 174 8.74 -1.98 13.42
C ILE A 174 10.04 -1.38 12.87
N VAL A 175 10.93 -2.25 12.42
CA VAL A 175 12.19 -1.86 11.79
C VAL A 175 12.22 -2.40 10.37
N ARG A 176 12.44 -1.51 9.41
CA ARG A 176 12.69 -1.89 8.02
C ARG A 176 14.15 -2.29 7.86
N LEU A 177 14.38 -3.49 7.32
CA LEU A 177 15.73 -4.03 7.13
C LEU A 177 16.41 -3.50 5.86
N LEU A 178 15.65 -3.15 4.83
CA LEU A 178 16.17 -2.63 3.58
C LEU A 178 15.91 -1.13 3.44
N PRO A 179 16.86 -0.36 2.89
CA PRO A 179 16.69 1.08 2.71
C PRO A 179 15.58 1.37 1.68
N PHE A 180 14.79 2.41 1.93
CA PHE A 180 13.75 2.85 1.01
C PHE A 180 14.34 3.52 -0.24
N GLN A 181 14.34 2.81 -1.37
CA GLN A 181 14.96 3.24 -2.62
C GLN A 181 13.95 3.41 -3.77
N GLN A 182 12.85 4.13 -3.52
CA GLN A 182 11.79 4.31 -4.52
C GLN A 182 12.30 4.86 -5.86
N GLN A 183 13.26 5.76 -5.85
CA GLN A 183 13.80 6.34 -7.09
C GLN A 183 14.58 5.32 -7.93
N LEU A 184 15.29 4.41 -7.28
CA LEU A 184 15.96 3.32 -7.98
C LEU A 184 14.95 2.31 -8.53
N ALA A 185 13.91 1.98 -7.77
CA ALA A 185 12.84 1.09 -8.21
C ALA A 185 12.13 1.60 -9.48
N LEU A 186 11.96 2.93 -9.63
CA LEU A 186 11.40 3.54 -10.84
C LEU A 186 12.22 3.30 -12.10
N ARG A 187 13.52 3.01 -11.98
CA ARG A 187 14.42 2.73 -13.12
C ARG A 187 14.50 1.24 -13.46
N THR A 188 13.87 0.38 -12.65
CA THR A 188 13.79 -1.07 -12.87
C THR A 188 12.47 -1.44 -13.57
N TRP A 189 12.27 -2.74 -13.83
CA TRP A 189 11.00 -3.27 -14.33
C TRP A 189 9.78 -2.91 -13.45
N LYS A 190 9.98 -2.69 -12.14
CA LYS A 190 8.94 -2.25 -11.19
C LYS A 190 8.39 -0.86 -11.57
N GLY A 191 9.21 0.00 -12.16
CA GLY A 191 8.81 1.36 -12.55
C GLY A 191 7.59 1.40 -13.47
N ARG A 192 7.48 0.42 -14.41
CA ARG A 192 6.30 0.29 -15.27
C ARG A 192 5.00 0.15 -14.46
N PHE A 193 5.00 -0.73 -13.46
CA PHE A 193 3.83 -0.94 -12.59
C PHE A 193 3.57 0.29 -11.72
N MET A 194 4.60 0.90 -11.17
CA MET A 194 4.46 2.11 -10.33
C MET A 194 3.79 3.25 -11.11
N TYR A 195 4.19 3.52 -12.35
CA TYR A 195 3.55 4.53 -13.19
C TYR A 195 2.13 4.13 -13.61
N ARG A 196 1.93 2.88 -14.06
CA ARG A 196 0.60 2.38 -14.42
C ARG A 196 -0.37 2.52 -13.25
N ASN A 197 0.03 2.08 -12.07
CA ASN A 197 -0.82 2.05 -10.88
C ASN A 197 -1.08 3.47 -10.34
N MET A 198 -0.10 4.36 -10.41
CA MET A 198 -0.33 5.79 -10.14
C MET A 198 -1.42 6.36 -11.07
N PHE A 199 -1.41 6.02 -12.37
CA PHE A 199 -2.45 6.46 -13.30
C PHE A 199 -3.81 5.85 -12.97
N VAL A 200 -3.85 4.57 -12.58
CA VAL A 200 -5.08 3.90 -12.10
C VAL A 200 -5.68 4.66 -10.93
N ILE A 201 -4.88 5.02 -9.92
CA ILE A 201 -5.33 5.81 -8.76
C ILE A 201 -5.96 7.14 -9.19
N HIS A 202 -5.34 7.86 -10.14
CA HIS A 202 -5.92 9.10 -10.65
C HIS A 202 -7.24 8.89 -11.40
N PHE A 203 -7.35 7.84 -12.22
CA PHE A 203 -8.57 7.52 -12.95
C PHE A 203 -9.72 7.12 -12.04
N LEU A 204 -9.44 6.35 -11.00
CA LEU A 204 -10.44 5.84 -10.05
C LEU A 204 -10.87 6.91 -9.04
N TYR A 205 -9.90 7.62 -8.47
CA TYR A 205 -10.10 8.39 -7.24
C TYR A 205 -9.94 9.89 -7.40
N GLY A 206 -9.52 10.38 -8.56
CA GLY A 206 -9.48 11.81 -8.86
C GLY A 206 -10.84 12.47 -8.57
N LYS A 207 -10.86 13.47 -7.68
CA LYS A 207 -12.11 14.10 -7.22
C LYS A 207 -12.78 15.00 -8.26
N ASN A 208 -12.04 15.40 -9.30
CA ASN A 208 -12.57 16.17 -10.42
C ASN A 208 -12.01 15.68 -11.76
N TRP A 209 -12.61 16.13 -12.85
CA TRP A 209 -12.22 15.71 -14.21
C TRP A 209 -10.76 16.06 -14.55
N ALA A 210 -10.26 17.20 -14.08
CA ALA A 210 -8.89 17.65 -14.35
C ALA A 210 -7.85 16.71 -13.71
N VAL A 211 -8.09 16.25 -12.47
CA VAL A 211 -7.24 15.26 -11.82
C VAL A 211 -7.32 13.89 -12.52
N ARG A 212 -8.50 13.50 -13.03
CA ARG A 212 -8.65 12.27 -13.81
C ARG A 212 -7.97 12.33 -15.18
N LEU A 213 -7.79 13.52 -15.75
CA LEU A 213 -7.03 13.72 -17.00
C LEU A 213 -5.51 13.86 -16.78
N LYS A 214 -5.07 14.04 -15.55
CA LYS A 214 -3.66 14.22 -15.20
C LYS A 214 -2.71 13.14 -15.74
N PRO A 215 -3.05 11.82 -15.81
CA PRO A 215 -2.20 10.82 -16.45
C PRO A 215 -1.83 11.17 -17.90
N TYR A 216 -2.76 11.74 -18.67
CA TYR A 216 -2.52 12.17 -20.05
C TYR A 216 -1.57 13.36 -20.10
N ILE A 217 -1.81 14.35 -19.24
CA ILE A 217 -0.96 15.55 -19.16
C ILE A 217 0.48 15.17 -18.77
N LEU A 218 0.64 14.32 -17.77
CA LEU A 218 1.95 13.83 -17.32
C LEU A 218 2.67 13.04 -18.42
N MET A 219 1.96 12.21 -19.16
CA MET A 219 2.54 11.43 -20.24
C MET A 219 2.95 12.29 -21.42
N THR A 220 2.10 13.26 -21.84
CA THR A 220 2.43 14.23 -22.88
C THR A 220 3.62 15.10 -22.49
N GLY A 221 3.65 15.59 -21.26
CA GLY A 221 4.81 16.33 -20.73
C GLY A 221 6.10 15.51 -20.73
N ALA A 222 6.03 14.23 -20.33
CA ALA A 222 7.19 13.33 -20.37
C ALA A 222 7.67 13.07 -21.82
N PHE A 223 6.75 13.00 -22.78
CA PHE A 223 7.07 12.89 -24.21
C PHE A 223 7.80 14.13 -24.71
N LEU A 224 7.22 15.31 -24.51
CA LEU A 224 7.78 16.57 -24.97
C LEU A 224 9.17 16.87 -24.36
N LEU A 225 9.39 16.46 -23.10
CA LEU A 225 10.69 16.57 -22.44
C LEU A 225 11.69 15.47 -22.82
N GLY A 226 11.38 14.63 -23.81
CA GLY A 226 12.26 13.54 -24.26
C GLY A 226 12.48 12.44 -23.21
N LYS A 227 11.74 12.45 -22.10
CA LYS A 227 11.89 11.47 -21.00
C LYS A 227 11.44 10.07 -21.39
N LEU A 228 10.53 9.92 -22.36
CA LEU A 228 10.08 8.63 -22.84
C LEU A 228 11.21 7.85 -23.53
N ARG A 229 12.12 8.54 -24.21
CA ARG A 229 13.29 7.90 -24.86
C ARG A 229 14.34 7.41 -23.85
N LYS A 230 14.37 8.01 -22.66
CA LYS A 230 15.34 7.72 -21.59
C LYS A 230 14.82 6.75 -20.53
N ASN A 231 13.52 6.47 -20.51
CA ASN A 231 12.88 5.64 -19.50
C ASN A 231 11.93 4.63 -20.14
N ASN A 232 12.41 3.40 -20.30
CA ASN A 232 11.65 2.29 -20.89
C ASN A 232 10.38 1.91 -20.10
N ALA A 233 10.25 2.38 -18.86
CA ALA A 233 9.05 2.17 -18.04
C ALA A 233 7.87 3.05 -18.48
N LEU A 234 8.11 4.13 -19.27
CA LEU A 234 7.08 5.05 -19.73
C LEU A 234 6.78 4.82 -21.21
N SER A 235 5.54 4.52 -21.54
CA SER A 235 5.05 4.42 -22.92
C SER A 235 3.57 4.81 -22.98
N PHE A 236 3.07 5.27 -24.14
CA PHE A 236 1.64 5.58 -24.30
C PHE A 236 0.75 4.34 -24.11
N GLY A 237 1.26 3.12 -24.36
CA GLY A 237 0.58 1.87 -24.04
C GLY A 237 0.21 1.75 -22.56
N LEU A 238 1.00 2.35 -21.68
CA LEU A 238 0.77 2.35 -20.24
C LEU A 238 -0.54 3.07 -19.85
N LEU A 239 -0.92 4.13 -20.55
CA LEU A 239 -2.21 4.82 -20.35
C LEU A 239 -3.38 3.90 -20.68
N LYS A 240 -3.27 3.15 -21.80
CA LYS A 240 -4.30 2.18 -22.19
C LYS A 240 -4.44 1.08 -21.14
N GLU A 241 -3.32 0.52 -20.68
CA GLU A 241 -3.29 -0.48 -19.61
C GLU A 241 -3.91 0.03 -18.31
N ALA A 242 -3.53 1.23 -17.89
CA ALA A 242 -4.09 1.86 -16.68
C ALA A 242 -5.62 2.10 -16.81
N ARG A 243 -6.08 2.49 -18.00
CA ARG A 243 -7.54 2.64 -18.27
C ARG A 243 -8.27 1.32 -18.22
N VAL A 244 -7.73 0.26 -18.83
CA VAL A 244 -8.32 -1.07 -18.77
C VAL A 244 -8.38 -1.55 -17.33
N LEU A 245 -7.27 -1.46 -16.61
CA LEU A 245 -7.19 -1.89 -15.21
C LEU A 245 -8.16 -1.09 -14.32
N SER A 246 -8.26 0.23 -14.50
CA SER A 246 -9.20 1.04 -13.72
C SER A 246 -10.67 0.64 -13.95
N ARG A 247 -11.03 0.27 -15.17
CA ARG A 247 -12.38 -0.24 -15.47
C ARG A 247 -12.63 -1.61 -14.83
N LEU A 248 -11.65 -2.50 -14.89
CA LEU A 248 -11.71 -3.83 -14.27
C LEU A 248 -11.93 -3.72 -12.78
N ILE A 249 -11.09 -2.93 -12.09
CA ILE A 249 -11.19 -2.68 -10.65
C ILE A 249 -12.56 -2.08 -10.30
N LYS A 250 -13.02 -1.08 -11.05
CA LYS A 250 -14.34 -0.47 -10.83
C LYS A 250 -15.48 -1.47 -10.94
N LYS A 251 -15.44 -2.36 -11.95
CA LYS A 251 -16.44 -3.41 -12.14
C LYS A 251 -16.43 -4.40 -10.97
N ARG A 252 -15.24 -4.84 -10.55
CA ARG A 252 -15.09 -5.77 -9.43
C ARG A 252 -15.58 -5.17 -8.11
N HIS A 253 -15.21 -3.94 -7.83
CA HIS A 253 -15.69 -3.23 -6.64
C HIS A 253 -17.23 -3.11 -6.60
N ALA A 254 -17.86 -2.87 -7.77
CA ALA A 254 -19.32 -2.84 -7.85
C ALA A 254 -19.96 -4.22 -7.62
N GLN A 255 -19.27 -5.31 -7.99
CA GLN A 255 -19.75 -6.68 -7.76
C GLN A 255 -19.57 -7.12 -6.29
N GLU A 256 -18.51 -6.70 -5.62
CA GLU A 256 -18.25 -7.01 -4.22
C GLU A 256 -19.19 -6.27 -3.25
N LEU A 257 -19.80 -5.14 -3.69
CA LEU A 257 -20.74 -4.34 -2.92
C LEU A 257 -22.23 -4.68 -3.24
N CYS A 258 -22.47 -5.55 -4.22
CA CYS A 258 -23.80 -6.11 -4.49
C CYS A 258 -23.79 -7.57 -4.04
N PRO A 259 -24.36 -7.92 -2.86
CA PRO A 259 -24.53 -9.29 -2.42
C PRO A 259 -25.50 -10.08 -3.32
#